data_70998bfdd432bb963002ade0e20bb7c5
#
_entry.id   70998bfdd432bb963002ade0e20bb7c5
#
_cell.length_a   1.000
_cell.length_b   1.000
_cell.length_c   1.000
_cell.angle_alpha   90.00
_cell.angle_beta   90.00
_cell.angle_gamma   90.00
#
_symmetry.space_group_name_H-M   'P 1'
#
loop_
_entity.id
_entity.type
_entity.pdbx_description
1 polymer ?
#
loop_
_entity_poly.entity_id
_entity_poly.type
_entity_poly.pdbx_seq_one_letter_code
_entity_poly.pdbx_strand_id
1 'polypeptide(L)'
;MEQIPTLIQDLALILLIAAVVSLLFKWLKQPVVLGYIVAGFIAGPHFIYTPSVHDSGSIDIWAQIGVIILLFTLGLEFSFKKILKMGAAPVIAALTIIFCMMFLGTSVGHLFGWKSMDCIYLGGMLAMSSTTIIYKAFQDLGVLQKKFAGVVLSVLILEDILAIVLMVMLSTLAVSHNIEGEELIEGLLRLGFFLILWFVVGLYLIPIILRNCLLYTSPSPR
;
A
#
# COMPACT_ATOMS: atom_id res chain seq x y z
N MET A 1 -35.93 11.62 -20.42
CA MET A 1 -35.21 11.40 -19.14
C MET A 1 -33.73 11.32 -19.50
N GLU A 2 -32.92 12.28 -19.08
CA GLU A 2 -31.48 12.18 -19.24
C GLU A 2 -31.02 10.91 -18.51
N GLN A 3 -30.34 10.03 -19.24
CA GLN A 3 -29.76 8.84 -18.62
C GLN A 3 -28.63 9.28 -17.69
N ILE A 4 -28.73 8.92 -16.41
CA ILE A 4 -27.65 9.17 -15.46
C ILE A 4 -26.39 8.50 -16.02
N PRO A 5 -25.24 9.22 -16.10
CA PRO A 5 -23.98 8.65 -16.57
C PRO A 5 -23.66 7.33 -15.84
N THR A 6 -23.23 6.32 -16.56
CA THR A 6 -22.91 4.97 -16.02
C THR A 6 -21.97 5.03 -14.83
N LEU A 7 -20.99 5.93 -14.86
CA LEU A 7 -20.07 6.19 -13.76
C LEU A 7 -20.79 6.53 -12.44
N ILE A 8 -21.82 7.40 -12.50
CA ILE A 8 -22.56 7.80 -11.29
C ILE A 8 -23.37 6.63 -10.76
N GLN A 9 -23.95 5.81 -11.64
CA GLN A 9 -24.69 4.61 -11.26
C GLN A 9 -23.76 3.60 -10.57
N ASP A 10 -22.60 3.37 -11.16
CA ASP A 10 -21.59 2.45 -10.62
C ASP A 10 -21.05 2.91 -9.27
N LEU A 11 -20.75 4.21 -9.12
CA LEU A 11 -20.36 4.79 -7.83
C LEU A 11 -21.45 4.67 -6.77
N ALA A 12 -22.70 4.94 -7.14
CA ALA A 12 -23.83 4.83 -6.22
C ALA A 12 -24.00 3.37 -5.76
N LEU A 13 -23.89 2.40 -6.67
CA LEU A 13 -23.94 0.98 -6.35
C LEU A 13 -22.83 0.57 -5.39
N ILE A 14 -21.58 0.94 -5.70
CA ILE A 14 -20.41 0.62 -4.87
C ILE A 14 -20.56 1.21 -3.48
N LEU A 15 -20.92 2.51 -3.39
CA LEU A 15 -21.07 3.19 -2.11
C LEU A 15 -22.20 2.58 -1.26
N LEU A 16 -23.31 2.19 -1.87
CA LEU A 16 -24.42 1.56 -1.17
C LEU A 16 -24.01 0.19 -0.62
N ILE A 17 -23.40 -0.66 -1.44
CA ILE A 17 -22.93 -1.99 -1.00
C ILE A 17 -21.84 -1.82 0.06
N ALA A 18 -20.88 -0.91 -0.14
CA ALA A 18 -19.83 -0.64 0.82
C ALA A 18 -20.39 -0.15 2.15
N ALA A 19 -21.40 0.73 2.15
CA ALA A 19 -22.03 1.20 3.37
C ALA A 19 -22.70 0.07 4.15
N VAL A 20 -23.50 -0.76 3.49
CA VAL A 20 -24.19 -1.90 4.13
C VAL A 20 -23.19 -2.90 4.71
N VAL A 21 -22.21 -3.31 3.92
CA VAL A 21 -21.20 -4.30 4.34
C VAL A 21 -20.32 -3.73 5.45
N SER A 22 -19.94 -2.45 5.37
CA SER A 22 -19.15 -1.78 6.41
C SER A 22 -19.88 -1.71 7.75
N LEU A 23 -21.18 -1.42 7.74
CA LEU A 23 -22.01 -1.45 8.94
C LEU A 23 -22.06 -2.85 9.55
N LEU A 24 -22.19 -3.88 8.72
CA LEU A 24 -22.15 -5.28 9.17
C LEU A 24 -20.81 -5.62 9.83
N PHE A 25 -19.68 -5.27 9.19
CA PHE A 25 -18.34 -5.53 9.73
C PHE A 25 -18.10 -4.76 11.04
N LYS A 26 -18.56 -3.51 11.12
CA LYS A 26 -18.53 -2.73 12.36
C LYS A 26 -19.34 -3.38 13.48
N TRP A 27 -20.53 -3.88 13.17
CA TRP A 27 -21.35 -4.62 14.12
C TRP A 27 -20.67 -5.93 14.58
N LEU A 28 -19.99 -6.62 13.68
CA LEU A 28 -19.20 -7.82 13.98
C LEU A 28 -17.86 -7.50 14.69
N LYS A 29 -17.58 -6.22 14.97
CA LYS A 29 -16.30 -5.75 15.55
C LYS A 29 -15.07 -6.16 14.72
N GLN A 30 -15.21 -6.24 13.40
CA GLN A 30 -14.13 -6.51 12.46
C GLN A 30 -13.64 -5.20 11.81
N PRO A 31 -12.38 -5.14 11.36
CA PRO A 31 -11.86 -4.00 10.60
C PRO A 31 -12.73 -3.71 9.38
N VAL A 32 -13.15 -2.45 9.22
CA VAL A 32 -14.05 -2.04 8.13
C VAL A 32 -13.43 -2.26 6.75
N VAL A 33 -12.10 -2.22 6.67
CA VAL A 33 -11.35 -2.52 5.42
C VAL A 33 -11.68 -3.90 4.85
N LEU A 34 -11.84 -4.91 5.71
CA LEU A 34 -12.28 -6.25 5.25
C LEU A 34 -13.68 -6.18 4.65
N GLY A 35 -14.54 -5.33 5.20
CA GLY A 35 -15.86 -5.05 4.63
C GLY A 35 -15.77 -4.43 3.23
N TYR A 36 -14.81 -3.53 2.97
CA TYR A 36 -14.60 -2.96 1.64
C TYR A 36 -14.17 -4.01 0.62
N ILE A 37 -13.32 -4.97 1.00
CA ILE A 37 -12.92 -6.07 0.13
C ILE A 37 -14.13 -6.93 -0.24
N VAL A 38 -14.94 -7.30 0.75
CA VAL A 38 -16.16 -8.08 0.53
C VAL A 38 -17.17 -7.30 -0.32
N ALA A 39 -17.34 -6.00 -0.05
CA ALA A 39 -18.21 -5.13 -0.85
C ALA A 39 -17.75 -5.05 -2.31
N GLY A 40 -16.43 -4.94 -2.55
CA GLY A 40 -15.87 -4.96 -3.89
C GLY A 40 -16.09 -6.28 -4.63
N PHE A 41 -16.01 -7.40 -3.92
CA PHE A 41 -16.37 -8.71 -4.50
C PHE A 41 -17.85 -8.78 -4.89
N ILE A 42 -18.75 -8.28 -4.02
CA ILE A 42 -20.20 -8.29 -4.27
C ILE A 42 -20.59 -7.35 -5.43
N ALA A 43 -19.94 -6.16 -5.54
CA ALA A 43 -20.17 -5.21 -6.62
C ALA A 43 -19.48 -5.60 -7.93
N GLY A 44 -18.55 -6.56 -7.87
CA GLY A 44 -17.72 -6.97 -9.00
C GLY A 44 -18.49 -7.76 -10.08
N PRO A 45 -17.94 -7.83 -11.30
CA PRO A 45 -18.62 -8.44 -12.45
C PRO A 45 -18.82 -9.96 -12.34
N HIS A 46 -18.15 -10.61 -11.41
CA HIS A 46 -18.22 -12.06 -11.23
C HIS A 46 -19.29 -12.52 -10.22
N PHE A 47 -19.95 -11.57 -9.55
CA PHE A 47 -20.99 -11.89 -8.58
C PHE A 47 -22.38 -11.79 -9.22
N ILE A 48 -23.02 -12.93 -9.46
CA ILE A 48 -24.22 -13.07 -10.31
C ILE A 48 -25.49 -12.52 -9.65
N TYR A 49 -25.50 -12.38 -8.31
CA TYR A 49 -26.73 -12.08 -7.55
C TYR A 49 -27.00 -10.59 -7.34
N THR A 50 -26.08 -9.72 -7.69
CA THR A 50 -26.24 -8.26 -7.57
C THR A 50 -25.97 -7.59 -8.91
N PRO A 51 -26.53 -6.37 -9.14
CA PRO A 51 -26.09 -5.55 -10.26
C PRO A 51 -24.59 -5.33 -10.15
N SER A 52 -23.87 -5.57 -11.23
CA SER A 52 -22.42 -5.38 -11.30
C SER A 52 -22.06 -4.02 -11.88
N VAL A 53 -20.84 -3.57 -11.58
CA VAL A 53 -20.23 -2.39 -12.19
C VAL A 53 -20.16 -2.58 -13.72
N HIS A 54 -20.55 -1.54 -14.48
CA HIS A 54 -20.58 -1.56 -15.94
C HIS A 54 -19.25 -1.08 -16.53
N ASP A 55 -18.59 -0.09 -15.91
CA ASP A 55 -17.35 0.51 -16.38
C ASP A 55 -16.22 0.33 -15.36
N SER A 56 -15.55 -0.82 -15.44
CA SER A 56 -14.39 -1.13 -14.60
C SER A 56 -13.22 -0.18 -14.83
N GLY A 57 -13.04 0.35 -16.05
CA GLY A 57 -11.93 1.26 -16.34
C GLY A 57 -12.03 2.60 -15.59
N SER A 58 -13.23 3.18 -15.53
CA SER A 58 -13.46 4.38 -14.73
C SER A 58 -13.31 4.12 -13.24
N ILE A 59 -13.72 2.94 -12.75
CA ILE A 59 -13.55 2.57 -11.34
C ILE A 59 -12.07 2.41 -10.98
N ASP A 60 -11.24 1.85 -11.86
CA ASP A 60 -9.79 1.75 -11.65
C ASP A 60 -9.14 3.14 -11.49
N ILE A 61 -9.55 4.13 -12.28
CA ILE A 61 -9.06 5.50 -12.13
C ILE A 61 -9.44 6.08 -10.76
N TRP A 62 -10.69 5.90 -10.32
CA TRP A 62 -11.14 6.35 -8.99
C TRP A 62 -10.42 5.62 -7.86
N ALA A 63 -10.15 4.33 -8.02
CA ALA A 63 -9.37 3.55 -7.06
C ALA A 63 -7.95 4.10 -6.93
N GLN A 64 -7.27 4.44 -8.05
CA GLN A 64 -5.93 5.04 -8.03
C GLN A 64 -5.94 6.41 -7.32
N ILE A 65 -6.93 7.27 -7.61
CA ILE A 65 -7.10 8.55 -6.91
C ILE A 65 -7.30 8.32 -5.40
N GLY A 66 -8.14 7.36 -5.02
CA GLY A 66 -8.37 6.99 -3.63
C GLY A 66 -7.09 6.54 -2.92
N VAL A 67 -6.27 5.72 -3.58
CA VAL A 67 -4.97 5.28 -3.05
C VAL A 67 -4.01 6.46 -2.88
N ILE A 68 -3.94 7.38 -3.84
CA ILE A 68 -3.09 8.58 -3.73
C ILE A 68 -3.49 9.42 -2.50
N ILE A 69 -4.79 9.67 -2.30
CA ILE A 69 -5.29 10.43 -1.15
C ILE A 69 -5.00 9.68 0.16
N LEU A 70 -5.18 8.36 0.18
CA LEU A 70 -4.90 7.54 1.35
C LEU A 70 -3.42 7.57 1.72
N LEU A 71 -2.52 7.41 0.74
CA LEU A 71 -1.07 7.49 0.94
C LEU A 71 -0.62 8.89 1.38
N PHE A 72 -1.25 9.94 0.83
CA PHE A 72 -1.00 11.31 1.29
C PHE A 72 -1.38 11.49 2.76
N THR A 73 -2.56 11.01 3.16
CA THR A 73 -3.01 11.07 4.55
C THR A 73 -2.08 10.30 5.49
N LEU A 74 -1.67 9.09 5.08
CA LEU A 74 -0.67 8.30 5.79
C LEU A 74 0.66 9.06 5.94
N GLY A 75 1.12 9.71 4.86
CA GLY A 75 2.34 10.50 4.86
C GLY A 75 2.30 11.68 5.85
N LEU A 76 1.13 12.34 6.01
CA LEU A 76 0.98 13.43 6.99
C LEU A 76 1.15 12.98 8.44
N GLU A 77 0.75 11.75 8.76
CA GLU A 77 0.89 11.17 10.10
C GLU A 77 2.28 10.57 10.36
N PHE A 78 3.07 10.46 9.29
CA PHE A 78 4.37 9.81 9.31
C PHE A 78 5.46 10.69 9.94
N SER A 79 6.31 10.09 10.79
CA SER A 79 7.44 10.79 11.41
C SER A 79 8.70 9.95 11.40
N PHE A 80 9.67 10.33 10.55
CA PHE A 80 11.01 9.75 10.51
C PHE A 80 11.71 9.74 11.88
N LYS A 81 11.49 10.78 12.69
CA LYS A 81 12.08 10.85 14.04
C LYS A 81 11.58 9.74 14.96
N LYS A 82 10.33 9.30 14.78
CA LYS A 82 9.78 8.16 15.55
C LYS A 82 10.46 6.86 15.15
N ILE A 83 10.67 6.62 13.85
CA ILE A 83 11.35 5.41 13.35
C ILE A 83 12.77 5.32 13.87
N LEU A 84 13.55 6.39 13.71
CA LEU A 84 14.95 6.42 14.19
C LEU A 84 15.06 6.18 15.70
N LYS A 85 14.06 6.57 16.49
CA LYS A 85 14.01 6.33 17.94
C LYS A 85 13.66 4.89 18.32
N MET A 86 13.11 4.08 17.41
CA MET A 86 12.74 2.68 17.69
C MET A 86 13.94 1.72 17.64
N GLY A 87 15.11 2.22 17.21
CA GLY A 87 16.35 1.45 17.18
C GLY A 87 16.34 0.35 16.10
N ALA A 88 17.11 -0.71 16.33
CA ALA A 88 17.32 -1.78 15.36
C ALA A 88 16.16 -2.77 15.25
N ALA A 89 15.23 -2.79 16.18
CA ALA A 89 14.17 -3.80 16.23
C ALA A 89 13.30 -3.85 14.95
N PRO A 90 12.79 -2.74 14.38
CA PRO A 90 12.05 -2.78 13.13
C PRO A 90 12.88 -3.29 11.94
N VAL A 91 14.17 -2.95 11.90
CA VAL A 91 15.06 -3.39 10.82
C VAL A 91 15.26 -4.91 10.86
N ILE A 92 15.57 -5.44 12.04
CA ILE A 92 15.74 -6.89 12.24
C ILE A 92 14.44 -7.61 11.92
N ALA A 93 13.29 -7.08 12.37
CA ALA A 93 11.99 -7.68 12.11
C ALA A 93 11.68 -7.70 10.61
N ALA A 94 11.83 -6.58 9.88
CA ALA A 94 11.58 -6.51 8.43
C ALA A 94 12.47 -7.49 7.66
N LEU A 95 13.77 -7.53 7.94
CA LEU A 95 14.69 -8.46 7.30
C LEU A 95 14.32 -9.92 7.59
N THR A 96 13.95 -10.23 8.84
CA THR A 96 13.54 -11.58 9.23
C THR A 96 12.26 -12.00 8.52
N ILE A 97 11.25 -11.11 8.43
CA ILE A 97 9.99 -11.37 7.72
C ILE A 97 10.27 -11.65 6.25
N ILE A 98 11.01 -10.77 5.58
CA ILE A 98 11.33 -10.92 4.15
C ILE A 98 12.07 -12.24 3.91
N PHE A 99 13.09 -12.54 4.71
CA PHE A 99 13.85 -13.78 4.56
C PHE A 99 12.97 -15.03 4.80
N CYS A 100 12.19 -15.06 5.87
CA CYS A 100 11.32 -16.19 6.18
C CYS A 100 10.24 -16.38 5.11
N MET A 101 9.59 -15.30 4.67
CA MET A 101 8.53 -15.38 3.67
C MET A 101 9.07 -15.74 2.28
N MET A 102 10.24 -15.21 1.90
CA MET A 102 10.96 -15.65 0.69
C MET A 102 11.24 -17.14 0.73
N PHE A 103 11.79 -17.64 1.83
CA PHE A 103 12.10 -19.06 2.01
C PHE A 103 10.85 -19.93 1.96
N LEU A 104 9.81 -19.57 2.71
CA LEU A 104 8.54 -20.31 2.75
C LEU A 104 7.84 -20.29 1.39
N GLY A 105 7.72 -19.12 0.75
CA GLY A 105 7.07 -18.99 -0.54
C GLY A 105 7.79 -19.76 -1.63
N THR A 106 9.12 -19.68 -1.68
CA THR A 106 9.94 -20.47 -2.62
C THR A 106 9.76 -21.96 -2.38
N SER A 107 9.77 -22.40 -1.11
CA SER A 107 9.59 -23.82 -0.77
C SER A 107 8.20 -24.33 -1.17
N VAL A 108 7.15 -23.55 -0.91
CA VAL A 108 5.78 -23.88 -1.33
C VAL A 108 5.66 -23.98 -2.85
N GLY A 109 6.23 -23.01 -3.58
CA GLY A 109 6.25 -23.05 -5.04
C GLY A 109 6.91 -24.33 -5.59
N HIS A 110 8.04 -24.74 -5.00
CA HIS A 110 8.69 -26.00 -5.37
C HIS A 110 7.84 -27.25 -5.06
N LEU A 111 7.11 -27.26 -3.95
CA LEU A 111 6.18 -28.34 -3.62
C LEU A 111 5.06 -28.49 -4.64
N PHE A 112 4.61 -27.37 -5.26
CA PHE A 112 3.63 -27.38 -6.35
C PHE A 112 4.25 -27.68 -7.73
N GLY A 113 5.55 -27.92 -7.81
CA GLY A 113 6.25 -28.22 -9.07
C GLY A 113 6.43 -27.02 -10.00
N TRP A 114 6.41 -25.80 -9.47
CA TRP A 114 6.61 -24.58 -10.26
C TRP A 114 8.07 -24.44 -10.69
N LYS A 115 8.30 -23.64 -11.74
CA LYS A 115 9.65 -23.32 -12.18
C LYS A 115 10.37 -22.48 -11.12
N SER A 116 11.69 -22.62 -11.04
CA SER A 116 12.50 -21.95 -10.00
C SER A 116 12.28 -20.44 -9.92
N MET A 117 12.16 -19.76 -11.07
CA MET A 117 11.89 -18.32 -11.08
C MET A 117 10.51 -17.98 -10.52
N ASP A 118 9.47 -18.74 -10.88
CA ASP A 118 8.12 -18.53 -10.39
C ASP A 118 8.05 -18.74 -8.86
N CYS A 119 8.82 -19.69 -8.34
CA CYS A 119 8.96 -19.94 -6.90
C CYS A 119 9.57 -18.73 -6.18
N ILE A 120 10.62 -18.14 -6.74
CA ILE A 120 11.27 -16.95 -6.17
C ILE A 120 10.33 -15.76 -6.22
N TYR A 121 9.60 -15.55 -7.32
CA TYR A 121 8.57 -14.52 -7.41
C TYR A 121 7.46 -14.71 -6.39
N LEU A 122 6.98 -15.94 -6.19
CA LEU A 122 6.00 -16.24 -5.14
C LEU A 122 6.53 -15.84 -3.76
N GLY A 123 7.78 -16.19 -3.45
CA GLY A 123 8.43 -15.78 -2.20
C GLY A 123 8.48 -14.27 -2.04
N GLY A 124 8.87 -13.55 -3.10
CA GLY A 124 8.88 -12.08 -3.13
C GLY A 124 7.50 -11.47 -2.90
N MET A 125 6.47 -11.97 -3.56
CA MET A 125 5.10 -11.48 -3.37
C MET A 125 4.59 -11.71 -1.94
N LEU A 126 4.86 -12.87 -1.36
CA LEU A 126 4.43 -13.20 0.01
C LEU A 126 5.21 -12.42 1.08
N ALA A 127 6.41 -11.94 0.75
CA ALA A 127 7.22 -11.12 1.65
C ALA A 127 6.72 -9.68 1.79
N MET A 128 5.77 -9.25 0.96
CA MET A 128 5.24 -7.89 0.96
C MET A 128 3.94 -7.82 1.77
N SER A 129 3.91 -6.90 2.74
CA SER A 129 2.72 -6.61 3.54
C SER A 129 2.04 -5.34 3.02
N SER A 130 0.70 -5.27 3.14
CA SER A 130 -0.02 -4.06 2.74
C SER A 130 -0.06 -3.03 3.87
N THR A 131 0.79 -2.01 3.76
CA THR A 131 0.87 -0.88 4.70
C THR A 131 -0.48 -0.18 4.85
N THR A 132 -1.19 0.05 3.75
CA THR A 132 -2.48 0.76 3.75
C THR A 132 -3.58 -0.03 4.48
N ILE A 133 -3.66 -1.34 4.28
CA ILE A 133 -4.64 -2.20 4.95
C ILE A 133 -4.37 -2.24 6.45
N ILE A 134 -3.12 -2.47 6.85
CA ILE A 134 -2.73 -2.57 8.26
C ILE A 134 -2.93 -1.24 8.97
N TYR A 135 -2.50 -0.13 8.35
CA TYR A 135 -2.71 1.21 8.90
C TYR A 135 -4.21 1.47 9.14
N LYS A 136 -5.04 1.23 8.12
CA LYS A 136 -6.49 1.45 8.22
C LYS A 136 -7.13 0.55 9.27
N ALA A 137 -6.73 -0.71 9.35
CA ALA A 137 -7.18 -1.64 10.39
C ALA A 137 -6.83 -1.12 11.79
N PHE A 138 -5.60 -0.62 12.01
CA PHE A 138 -5.19 -0.04 13.28
C PHE A 138 -5.98 1.24 13.63
N GLN A 139 -6.30 2.05 12.63
CA GLN A 139 -7.15 3.22 12.78
C GLN A 139 -8.57 2.83 13.22
N ASP A 140 -9.18 1.88 12.53
CA ASP A 140 -10.55 1.41 12.80
C ASP A 140 -10.65 0.73 14.19
N LEU A 141 -9.59 0.05 14.63
CA LEU A 141 -9.50 -0.57 15.95
C LEU A 141 -9.10 0.40 17.07
N GLY A 142 -8.73 1.64 16.73
CA GLY A 142 -8.31 2.67 17.70
C GLY A 142 -6.97 2.37 18.38
N VAL A 143 -6.09 1.60 17.74
CA VAL A 143 -4.81 1.16 18.34
C VAL A 143 -3.58 1.88 17.78
N LEU A 144 -3.73 2.86 16.89
CA LEU A 144 -2.63 3.61 16.26
C LEU A 144 -1.65 4.23 17.27
N GLN A 145 -2.14 4.64 18.44
CA GLN A 145 -1.33 5.26 19.48
C GLN A 145 -0.60 4.26 20.39
N LYS A 146 -0.80 2.96 20.18
CA LYS A 146 -0.09 1.92 20.95
C LYS A 146 1.34 1.78 20.47
N LYS A 147 2.26 1.46 21.40
CA LYS A 147 3.69 1.28 21.07
C LYS A 147 3.93 0.23 19.98
N PHE A 148 3.23 -0.90 20.04
CA PHE A 148 3.36 -1.96 19.03
C PHE A 148 2.93 -1.49 17.63
N ALA A 149 1.89 -0.67 17.53
CA ALA A 149 1.44 -0.15 16.23
C ALA A 149 2.54 0.70 15.56
N GLY A 150 3.23 1.53 16.34
CA GLY A 150 4.38 2.28 15.83
C GLY A 150 5.51 1.37 15.32
N VAL A 151 5.82 0.29 16.04
CA VAL A 151 6.83 -0.69 15.60
C VAL A 151 6.39 -1.36 14.30
N VAL A 152 5.16 -1.86 14.23
CA VAL A 152 4.62 -2.52 13.02
C VAL A 152 4.65 -1.58 11.83
N LEU A 153 4.17 -0.34 11.97
CA LEU A 153 4.21 0.62 10.87
C LEU A 153 5.64 0.93 10.41
N SER A 154 6.60 0.95 11.33
CA SER A 154 8.02 1.12 10.96
C SER A 154 8.57 -0.08 10.20
N VAL A 155 8.18 -1.30 10.57
CA VAL A 155 8.50 -2.53 9.82
C VAL A 155 7.94 -2.46 8.41
N LEU A 156 6.66 -2.12 8.26
CA LEU A 156 6.00 -2.04 6.95
C LEU A 156 6.68 -1.05 6.01
N ILE A 157 7.08 0.12 6.52
CA ILE A 157 7.79 1.10 5.71
C ILE A 157 9.17 0.59 5.26
N LEU A 158 9.87 -0.12 6.13
CA LEU A 158 11.13 -0.75 5.75
C LEU A 158 10.90 -1.87 4.73
N GLU A 159 9.84 -2.66 4.88
CA GLU A 159 9.43 -3.65 3.88
C GLU A 159 9.16 -2.99 2.52
N ASP A 160 8.45 -1.86 2.47
CA ASP A 160 8.18 -1.13 1.22
C ASP A 160 9.47 -0.69 0.52
N ILE A 161 10.46 -0.18 1.27
CA ILE A 161 11.77 0.20 0.72
C ILE A 161 12.53 -1.04 0.20
N LEU A 162 12.56 -2.11 1.00
CA LEU A 162 13.23 -3.35 0.62
C LEU A 162 12.52 -4.06 -0.54
N ALA A 163 11.20 -3.92 -0.65
CA ALA A 163 10.40 -4.40 -1.77
C ALA A 163 10.86 -3.82 -3.11
N ILE A 164 11.14 -2.52 -3.14
CA ILE A 164 11.61 -1.87 -4.37
C ILE A 164 12.98 -2.43 -4.77
N VAL A 165 13.89 -2.60 -3.80
CA VAL A 165 15.20 -3.21 -4.05
C VAL A 165 15.03 -4.64 -4.57
N LEU A 166 14.17 -5.43 -3.92
CA LEU A 166 13.88 -6.80 -4.32
C LEU A 166 13.27 -6.87 -5.72
N MET A 167 12.34 -5.98 -6.06
CA MET A 167 11.75 -5.91 -7.41
C MET A 167 12.79 -5.60 -8.48
N VAL A 168 13.71 -4.66 -8.23
CA VAL A 168 14.82 -4.37 -9.16
C VAL A 168 15.69 -5.61 -9.34
N MET A 169 16.06 -6.28 -8.25
CA MET A 169 16.86 -7.52 -8.33
C MET A 169 16.16 -8.62 -9.12
N LEU A 170 14.88 -8.87 -8.85
CA LEU A 170 14.11 -9.91 -9.53
C LEU A 170 13.90 -9.58 -11.01
N SER A 171 13.66 -8.32 -11.36
CA SER A 171 13.52 -7.88 -12.75
C SER A 171 14.81 -8.10 -13.53
N THR A 172 15.97 -7.78 -12.94
CA THR A 172 17.29 -8.01 -13.56
C THR A 172 17.53 -9.51 -13.78
N LEU A 173 17.23 -10.35 -12.77
CA LEU A 173 17.36 -11.81 -12.90
C LEU A 173 16.45 -12.41 -13.98
N ALA A 174 15.27 -11.84 -14.19
CA ALA A 174 14.33 -12.33 -15.21
C ALA A 174 14.76 -12.01 -16.64
N VAL A 175 15.39 -10.85 -16.84
CA VAL A 175 15.77 -10.38 -18.18
C VAL A 175 17.11 -10.97 -18.63
N SER A 176 18.11 -10.98 -17.77
CA SER A 176 19.50 -11.31 -18.18
C SER A 176 19.85 -12.78 -18.08
N HIS A 177 19.05 -13.62 -17.40
CA HIS A 177 19.44 -14.98 -16.99
C HIS A 177 20.81 -15.08 -16.29
N ASN A 178 21.55 -13.97 -16.26
CA ASN A 178 22.80 -13.77 -15.55
C ASN A 178 22.68 -12.48 -14.74
N ILE A 179 23.27 -12.46 -13.56
CA ILE A 179 23.40 -11.24 -12.76
C ILE A 179 24.55 -10.42 -13.41
N GLU A 180 24.22 -9.63 -14.42
CA GLU A 180 25.15 -8.60 -14.88
C GLU A 180 25.11 -7.49 -13.82
N GLY A 181 26.19 -7.42 -13.05
CA GLY A 181 26.28 -6.48 -11.91
C GLY A 181 26.09 -5.01 -12.34
N GLU A 182 26.35 -4.69 -13.60
CA GLU A 182 26.19 -3.34 -14.15
C GLU A 182 24.73 -2.90 -14.22
N GLU A 183 23.82 -3.74 -14.74
CA GLU A 183 22.37 -3.43 -14.80
C GLU A 183 21.74 -3.31 -13.39
N LEU A 184 22.18 -4.16 -12.45
CA LEU A 184 21.74 -4.08 -11.07
C LEU A 184 22.20 -2.77 -10.42
N ILE A 185 23.46 -2.38 -10.62
CA ILE A 185 24.01 -1.12 -10.09
C ILE A 185 23.28 0.08 -10.69
N GLU A 186 23.05 0.10 -12.00
CA GLU A 186 22.29 1.18 -12.65
C GLU A 186 20.87 1.29 -12.08
N GLY A 187 20.16 0.17 -11.91
CA GLY A 187 18.82 0.15 -11.31
C GLY A 187 18.82 0.69 -9.87
N LEU A 188 19.79 0.29 -9.05
CA LEU A 188 19.93 0.77 -7.68
C LEU A 188 20.33 2.26 -7.63
N LEU A 189 21.20 2.74 -8.52
CA LEU A 189 21.56 4.15 -8.60
C LEU A 189 20.36 5.01 -9.03
N ARG A 190 19.59 4.56 -10.02
CA ARG A 190 18.37 5.23 -10.46
C ARG A 190 17.35 5.32 -9.31
N LEU A 191 17.13 4.20 -8.62
CA LEU A 191 16.27 4.17 -7.43
C LEU A 191 16.76 5.15 -6.36
N GLY A 192 18.05 5.09 -6.00
CA GLY A 192 18.66 5.98 -5.00
C GLY A 192 18.51 7.45 -5.37
N PHE A 193 18.73 7.79 -6.65
CA PHE A 193 18.53 9.15 -7.17
C PHE A 193 17.08 9.63 -6.96
N PHE A 194 16.09 8.83 -7.34
CA PHE A 194 14.68 9.20 -7.16
C PHE A 194 14.28 9.31 -5.69
N LEU A 195 14.73 8.40 -4.84
CA LEU A 195 14.47 8.49 -3.39
C LEU A 195 15.07 9.76 -2.79
N ILE A 196 16.31 10.11 -3.12
CA ILE A 196 16.97 11.35 -2.66
C ILE A 196 16.21 12.56 -3.21
N LEU A 197 15.87 12.58 -4.50
CA LEU A 197 15.12 13.67 -5.12
C LEU A 197 13.80 13.93 -4.39
N TRP A 198 12.99 12.89 -4.19
CA TRP A 198 11.70 13.01 -3.51
C TRP A 198 11.86 13.38 -2.03
N PHE A 199 12.90 12.88 -1.37
CA PHE A 199 13.20 13.25 0.00
C PHE A 199 13.57 14.74 0.13
N VAL A 200 14.40 15.24 -0.78
CA VAL A 200 14.77 16.67 -0.83
C VAL A 200 13.55 17.55 -1.14
N VAL A 201 12.75 17.15 -2.14
CA VAL A 201 11.50 17.86 -2.47
C VAL A 201 10.55 17.86 -1.27
N GLY A 202 10.38 16.73 -0.59
CA GLY A 202 9.52 16.61 0.59
C GLY A 202 9.98 17.49 1.76
N LEU A 203 11.28 17.55 2.03
CA LEU A 203 11.80 18.32 3.16
C LEU A 203 11.88 19.84 2.92
N TYR A 204 12.13 20.25 1.70
CA TYR A 204 12.37 21.67 1.40
C TYR A 204 11.20 22.32 0.67
N LEU A 205 10.69 21.70 -0.39
CA LEU A 205 9.68 22.31 -1.24
C LEU A 205 8.29 22.29 -0.59
N ILE A 206 7.87 21.16 -0.02
CA ILE A 206 6.54 21.03 0.59
C ILE A 206 6.34 22.00 1.75
N PRO A 207 7.25 22.14 2.73
CA PRO A 207 7.09 23.12 3.81
C PRO A 207 7.02 24.57 3.32
N ILE A 208 7.77 24.92 2.27
CA ILE A 208 7.75 26.26 1.68
C ILE A 208 6.36 26.53 1.06
N ILE A 209 5.84 25.58 0.27
CA ILE A 209 4.51 25.70 -0.35
C ILE A 209 3.44 25.81 0.73
N LEU A 210 3.43 24.90 1.70
CA LEU A 210 2.45 24.91 2.78
C LEU A 210 2.50 26.21 3.60
N ARG A 211 3.68 26.71 3.92
CA ARG A 211 3.84 27.97 4.65
C ARG A 211 3.26 29.14 3.86
N ASN A 212 3.50 29.19 2.56
CA ASN A 212 2.97 30.25 1.71
C ASN A 212 1.44 30.14 1.53
N CYS A 213 0.89 28.92 1.43
CA CYS A 213 -0.54 28.70 1.36
C CYS A 213 -1.25 28.97 2.69
N LEU A 214 -0.66 28.61 3.83
CA LEU A 214 -1.26 28.79 5.15
C LEU A 214 -1.28 30.25 5.61
N LEU A 215 -0.35 31.09 5.12
CA LEU A 215 -0.38 32.53 5.38
C LEU A 215 -1.65 33.22 4.88
N TYR A 216 -2.35 32.63 3.89
CA TYR A 216 -3.61 33.17 3.37
C TYR A 216 -4.87 32.64 4.06
N THR A 217 -4.76 31.59 4.87
CA THR A 217 -5.92 30.85 5.43
C THR A 217 -5.99 30.83 6.95
N SER A 218 -5.10 31.49 7.68
CA SER A 218 -5.23 31.52 9.13
C SER A 218 -6.21 32.62 9.58
N PRO A 219 -7.44 32.28 10.02
CA PRO A 219 -8.23 33.22 10.82
C PRO A 219 -7.47 33.45 12.12
N SER A 220 -7.38 34.74 12.49
CA SER A 220 -6.79 35.22 13.73
C SER A 220 -7.23 34.39 14.94
N PRO A 221 -6.33 34.11 15.87
CA PRO A 221 -6.70 33.42 17.08
C PRO A 221 -7.55 34.34 17.97
N ARG A 222 -8.68 33.86 18.39
CA ARG A 222 -9.37 34.29 19.59
C ARG A 222 -9.67 33.09 20.45
#